data_5da3989041b363c4b3798d7e9763e2ef
#
_entry.id   5da3989041b363c4b3798d7e9763e2ef
#
_cell.length_a   1.000
_cell.length_b   1.000
_cell.length_c   1.000
_cell.angle_alpha   90.00
_cell.angle_beta   90.00
_cell.angle_gamma   90.00
#
_symmetry.space_group_name_H-M   'P 1'
#
loop_
_entity.id
_entity.type
_entity.pdbx_description
1 polymer ?
#
loop_
_entity_poly.entity_id
_entity_poly.type
_entity_poly.pdbx_seq_one_letter_code
_entity_poly.pdbx_strand_id
1 'polypeptide(L)'
;IILSNTLSMGTYLTIPVWSDSYEPTSNMDADKGNFLELDCGSAILIEQNTGEVLYKHNEHEKLRPASVTKVMTILLIMESIANGTLKYEDKIPCSEHAASMGGSQIWLDTNEELTVDEMLKAICVVSANDCTVAMAEKIGGSEENFVNMMNEKAKNLGMNDTTFKNCHGIDEDGHVTSAYDIALNYPEITNYTTIYMDTLRGGESELVNTNKLVRNYAGATGLKTGSTSLALFNLSASATKEGLSLIGVIMKAPTSKERFSCARKLLD
;
A
#
# COMPACT_ATOMS: atom_id res chain seq x y z
N ILE A 1 -44.55 -7.04 -26.91
CA ILE A 1 -43.82 -7.60 -25.75
C ILE A 1 -42.38 -7.14 -25.93
N ILE A 2 -41.99 -6.09 -25.19
CA ILE A 2 -40.62 -5.55 -25.16
C ILE A 2 -39.94 -6.14 -23.93
N LEU A 3 -38.95 -6.99 -24.16
CA LEU A 3 -38.05 -7.48 -23.09
C LEU A 3 -37.02 -6.39 -22.78
N SER A 4 -37.14 -5.77 -21.62
CA SER A 4 -36.12 -4.87 -21.07
C SER A 4 -34.97 -5.69 -20.48
N ASN A 5 -33.83 -5.71 -21.17
CA ASN A 5 -32.59 -6.18 -20.59
C ASN A 5 -32.06 -5.11 -19.65
N THR A 6 -32.25 -5.30 -18.35
CA THR A 6 -31.52 -4.56 -17.33
C THR A 6 -30.10 -5.13 -17.23
N LEU A 7 -29.17 -4.44 -17.86
CA LEU A 7 -27.74 -4.64 -17.60
C LEU A 7 -27.48 -4.19 -16.15
N SER A 8 -27.14 -5.15 -15.30
CA SER A 8 -26.56 -4.89 -13.98
C SER A 8 -25.24 -4.15 -14.20
N MET A 9 -25.22 -2.86 -13.90
CA MET A 9 -23.95 -2.12 -13.80
C MET A 9 -23.21 -2.64 -12.58
N GLY A 10 -22.13 -3.38 -12.83
CA GLY A 10 -21.15 -3.68 -11.80
C GLY A 10 -20.64 -2.35 -11.25
N THR A 11 -20.65 -2.23 -9.93
CA THR A 11 -20.00 -1.13 -9.21
C THR A 11 -18.51 -1.20 -9.49
N TYR A 12 -18.04 -0.43 -10.46
CA TYR A 12 -16.61 -0.20 -10.63
C TYR A 12 -16.14 0.55 -9.38
N LEU A 13 -15.16 -0.01 -8.68
CA LEU A 13 -14.39 0.71 -7.67
C LEU A 13 -13.76 1.93 -8.36
N THR A 14 -14.42 3.08 -8.26
CA THR A 14 -13.86 4.34 -8.74
C THR A 14 -12.83 4.79 -7.73
N ILE A 15 -11.56 4.51 -8.01
CA ILE A 15 -10.47 5.18 -7.29
C ILE A 15 -10.56 6.66 -7.68
N PRO A 16 -10.71 7.59 -6.73
CA PRO A 16 -10.73 9.00 -7.07
C PRO A 16 -9.42 9.37 -7.74
N VAL A 17 -9.49 9.89 -8.96
CA VAL A 17 -8.33 10.46 -9.66
C VAL A 17 -8.24 11.92 -9.23
N TRP A 18 -7.26 12.20 -8.37
CA TRP A 18 -6.98 13.56 -7.92
C TRP A 18 -6.29 14.35 -9.04
N SER A 19 -6.65 15.61 -9.24
CA SER A 19 -5.97 16.48 -10.19
C SER A 19 -5.07 17.46 -9.46
N ASP A 20 -3.85 17.65 -9.96
CA ASP A 20 -2.91 18.66 -9.46
C ASP A 20 -3.42 20.13 -9.56
N SER A 21 -4.61 20.32 -10.13
CA SER A 21 -5.20 21.66 -10.33
C SER A 21 -6.03 22.16 -9.14
N TYR A 22 -6.12 21.41 -8.03
CA TYR A 22 -6.78 21.90 -6.84
C TYR A 22 -5.85 22.82 -6.04
N GLU A 23 -6.04 24.12 -6.20
CA GLU A 23 -5.46 25.12 -5.30
C GLU A 23 -6.41 25.29 -4.11
N PRO A 24 -5.98 25.03 -2.86
CA PRO A 24 -6.82 25.25 -1.70
C PRO A 24 -7.20 26.74 -1.59
N THR A 25 -8.51 27.00 -1.53
CA THR A 25 -9.04 28.40 -1.43
C THR A 25 -8.89 29.01 -0.03
N SER A 26 -8.26 28.35 0.92
CA SER A 26 -7.91 28.92 2.22
C SER A 26 -6.47 29.41 2.22
N ASN A 27 -6.28 30.69 2.59
CA ASN A 27 -4.99 31.34 2.83
C ASN A 27 -4.26 30.76 4.07
N MET A 28 -4.22 29.44 4.22
CA MET A 28 -3.24 28.81 5.07
C MET A 28 -1.96 28.71 4.25
N ASP A 29 -0.96 29.53 4.61
CA ASP A 29 0.37 29.52 3.99
C ASP A 29 0.89 28.06 3.89
N ALA A 30 0.60 27.40 2.78
CA ALA A 30 1.12 26.06 2.46
C ALA A 30 2.66 26.07 2.34
N ASP A 31 3.27 27.22 2.48
CA ASP A 31 4.70 27.49 2.33
C ASP A 31 5.45 27.59 3.68
N LYS A 32 4.84 27.15 4.79
CA LYS A 32 5.52 27.14 6.10
C LYS A 32 6.48 25.97 6.31
N GLY A 33 6.76 25.18 5.29
CA GLY A 33 7.69 24.08 5.37
C GLY A 33 7.24 23.03 6.41
N ASN A 34 8.20 22.41 7.11
CA ASN A 34 7.93 21.38 8.11
C ASN A 34 7.44 21.97 9.45
N PHE A 35 6.27 22.67 9.46
CA PHE A 35 5.73 23.31 10.68
C PHE A 35 5.33 22.31 11.78
N LEU A 36 5.09 21.03 11.42
CA LEU A 36 4.87 19.96 12.40
C LEU A 36 6.18 19.40 12.98
N GLU A 37 7.33 19.90 12.52
CA GLU A 37 8.66 19.43 12.94
C GLU A 37 8.76 17.89 12.87
N LEU A 38 8.42 17.33 11.70
CA LEU A 38 8.53 15.91 11.45
C LEU A 38 9.97 15.52 11.14
N ASP A 39 10.52 14.56 11.88
CA ASP A 39 11.83 13.98 11.61
C ASP A 39 11.72 12.88 10.53
N CYS A 40 11.62 13.32 9.27
CA CYS A 40 11.54 12.47 8.09
C CYS A 40 11.98 13.23 6.83
N GLY A 41 12.31 12.50 5.76
CA GLY A 41 12.72 13.13 4.48
C GLY A 41 11.55 13.73 3.73
N SER A 42 10.39 13.07 3.74
CA SER A 42 9.19 13.50 3.02
C SER A 42 7.93 13.07 3.75
N ALA A 43 6.87 13.89 3.68
CA ALA A 43 5.57 13.58 4.25
C ALA A 43 4.43 14.28 3.52
N ILE A 44 3.24 13.65 3.56
CA ILE A 44 1.99 14.25 3.10
C ILE A 44 0.84 13.77 4.00
N LEU A 45 -0.18 14.63 4.17
CA LEU A 45 -1.46 14.27 4.74
C LEU A 45 -2.56 14.73 3.78
N ILE A 46 -3.48 13.82 3.46
CA ILE A 46 -4.65 14.13 2.63
C ILE A 46 -5.94 13.69 3.33
N GLU A 47 -7.03 14.39 3.04
CA GLU A 47 -8.38 13.89 3.30
C GLU A 47 -8.76 12.90 2.20
N GLN A 48 -9.15 11.67 2.61
CA GLN A 48 -9.27 10.53 1.69
C GLN A 48 -10.38 10.70 0.66
N ASN A 49 -11.51 11.31 1.03
CA ASN A 49 -12.69 11.38 0.16
C ASN A 49 -12.60 12.52 -0.86
N THR A 50 -11.96 13.63 -0.50
CA THR A 50 -11.87 14.83 -1.33
C THR A 50 -10.52 14.93 -2.05
N GLY A 51 -9.46 14.28 -1.51
CA GLY A 51 -8.09 14.43 -1.97
C GLY A 51 -7.44 15.76 -1.54
N GLU A 52 -8.10 16.51 -0.65
CA GLU A 52 -7.54 17.76 -0.15
C GLU A 52 -6.23 17.51 0.60
N VAL A 53 -5.17 18.22 0.19
CA VAL A 53 -3.86 18.17 0.85
C VAL A 53 -3.89 19.06 2.08
N LEU A 54 -3.81 18.45 3.26
CA LEU A 54 -3.82 19.14 4.55
C LEU A 54 -2.44 19.50 5.06
N TYR A 55 -1.43 18.71 4.69
CA TYR A 55 -0.02 18.93 5.03
C TYR A 55 0.87 18.35 3.94
N LYS A 56 1.99 19.02 3.66
CA LYS A 56 3.02 18.55 2.73
C LYS A 56 4.42 19.00 3.14
N HIS A 57 5.38 18.13 2.94
CA HIS A 57 6.80 18.36 3.18
C HIS A 57 7.61 17.49 2.21
N ASN A 58 8.31 18.12 1.25
CA ASN A 58 9.06 17.42 0.19
C ASN A 58 8.26 16.28 -0.47
N GLU A 59 6.96 16.45 -0.65
CA GLU A 59 5.99 15.42 -1.04
C GLU A 59 6.30 14.76 -2.38
N HIS A 60 7.02 15.46 -3.27
CA HIS A 60 7.45 14.96 -4.58
C HIS A 60 8.91 14.46 -4.62
N GLU A 61 9.61 14.43 -3.47
CA GLU A 61 10.96 13.86 -3.42
C GLU A 61 10.92 12.36 -3.77
N LYS A 62 11.71 11.97 -4.79
CA LYS A 62 11.83 10.58 -5.24
C LYS A 62 12.69 9.80 -4.25
N LEU A 63 12.06 8.92 -3.49
CA LEU A 63 12.68 8.13 -2.44
C LEU A 63 12.43 6.64 -2.67
N ARG A 64 13.27 5.79 -2.07
CA ARG A 64 13.08 4.33 -2.07
C ARG A 64 11.87 3.96 -1.19
N PRO A 65 10.86 3.25 -1.72
CA PRO A 65 9.64 2.93 -0.98
C PRO A 65 9.80 1.80 0.04
N ALA A 66 10.79 0.94 -0.11
CA ALA A 66 10.83 -0.36 0.57
C ALA A 66 9.49 -1.09 0.40
N SER A 67 9.04 -1.85 1.40
CA SER A 67 7.78 -2.61 1.31
C SER A 67 6.49 -1.77 1.21
N VAL A 68 6.56 -0.43 1.21
CA VAL A 68 5.40 0.39 0.83
C VAL A 68 5.05 0.18 -0.66
N THR A 69 5.99 -0.28 -1.49
CA THR A 69 5.75 -0.80 -2.85
C THR A 69 4.53 -1.72 -2.93
N LYS A 70 4.31 -2.55 -1.89
CA LYS A 70 3.21 -3.52 -1.84
C LYS A 70 1.81 -2.87 -1.83
N VAL A 71 1.71 -1.58 -1.59
CA VAL A 71 0.43 -0.85 -1.74
C VAL A 71 -0.06 -0.96 -3.19
N MET A 72 0.83 -0.80 -4.19
CA MET A 72 0.49 -1.02 -5.59
C MET A 72 0.21 -2.50 -5.91
N THR A 73 0.99 -3.42 -5.35
CA THR A 73 0.74 -4.86 -5.52
C THR A 73 -0.64 -5.25 -4.99
N ILE A 74 -0.99 -4.78 -3.79
CA ILE A 74 -2.31 -5.01 -3.18
C ILE A 74 -3.43 -4.41 -4.05
N LEU A 75 -3.24 -3.20 -4.59
CA LEU A 75 -4.20 -2.57 -5.49
C LEU A 75 -4.50 -3.46 -6.70
N LEU A 76 -3.47 -3.98 -7.38
CA LEU A 76 -3.64 -4.85 -8.55
C LEU A 76 -4.28 -6.20 -8.18
N ILE A 77 -4.00 -6.75 -7.01
CA ILE A 77 -4.67 -7.94 -6.49
C ILE A 77 -6.17 -7.65 -6.30
N MET A 78 -6.51 -6.55 -5.64
CA MET A 78 -7.89 -6.15 -5.39
C MET A 78 -8.66 -5.87 -6.69
N GLU A 79 -8.02 -5.24 -7.68
CA GLU A 79 -8.61 -5.06 -9.01
C GLU A 79 -8.87 -6.40 -9.72
N SER A 80 -7.95 -7.35 -9.59
CA SER A 80 -8.10 -8.69 -10.17
C SER A 80 -9.26 -9.47 -9.51
N ILE A 81 -9.51 -9.25 -8.23
CA ILE A 81 -10.67 -9.79 -7.52
C ILE A 81 -11.95 -9.08 -7.97
N ALA A 82 -11.93 -7.75 -8.04
CA ALA A 82 -13.10 -6.94 -8.40
C ALA A 82 -13.58 -7.21 -9.83
N ASN A 83 -12.67 -7.47 -10.77
CA ASN A 83 -13.01 -7.81 -12.17
C ASN A 83 -13.31 -9.30 -12.38
N GLY A 84 -13.22 -10.14 -11.33
CA GLY A 84 -13.55 -11.56 -11.35
C GLY A 84 -12.50 -12.49 -11.98
N THR A 85 -11.29 -11.98 -12.29
CA THR A 85 -10.17 -12.81 -12.77
C THR A 85 -9.49 -13.59 -11.65
N LEU A 86 -9.71 -13.18 -10.40
CA LEU A 86 -9.20 -13.83 -9.20
C LEU A 86 -10.31 -13.91 -8.14
N LYS A 87 -10.32 -14.97 -7.34
CA LYS A 87 -11.25 -15.15 -6.22
C LYS A 87 -10.48 -15.39 -4.93
N TYR A 88 -11.09 -15.06 -3.80
CA TYR A 88 -10.45 -15.25 -2.47
C TYR A 88 -10.11 -16.72 -2.17
N GLU A 89 -10.88 -17.66 -2.71
CA GLU A 89 -10.71 -19.09 -2.50
C GLU A 89 -9.71 -19.74 -3.47
N ASP A 90 -9.27 -19.02 -4.51
CA ASP A 90 -8.31 -19.55 -5.47
C ASP A 90 -6.99 -19.88 -4.78
N LYS A 91 -6.46 -21.06 -5.05
CA LYS A 91 -5.18 -21.50 -4.51
C LYS A 91 -4.04 -21.03 -5.40
N ILE A 92 -3.03 -20.48 -4.77
CA ILE A 92 -1.85 -19.90 -5.40
C ILE A 92 -0.64 -20.75 -5.04
N PRO A 93 -0.05 -21.48 -5.99
CA PRO A 93 1.16 -22.24 -5.74
C PRO A 93 2.37 -21.31 -5.61
N CYS A 94 3.28 -21.65 -4.69
CA CYS A 94 4.54 -20.97 -4.53
C CYS A 94 5.56 -21.52 -5.54
N SER A 95 6.12 -20.66 -6.38
CA SER A 95 7.22 -21.01 -7.29
C SER A 95 8.56 -21.14 -6.53
N GLU A 96 9.58 -21.72 -7.16
CA GLU A 96 10.96 -21.71 -6.62
C GLU A 96 11.45 -20.26 -6.43
N HIS A 97 11.11 -19.37 -7.34
CA HIS A 97 11.47 -17.95 -7.23
C HIS A 97 10.79 -17.30 -6.00
N ALA A 98 9.50 -17.46 -5.85
CA ALA A 98 8.77 -16.94 -4.68
C ALA A 98 9.31 -17.51 -3.37
N ALA A 99 9.57 -18.82 -3.29
CA ALA A 99 10.14 -19.49 -2.11
C ALA A 99 11.56 -19.01 -1.77
N SER A 100 12.32 -18.53 -2.77
CA SER A 100 13.70 -18.05 -2.58
C SER A 100 13.77 -16.61 -2.04
N MET A 101 12.64 -15.93 -1.87
CA MET A 101 12.62 -14.54 -1.47
C MET A 101 13.16 -14.32 -0.06
N GLY A 102 14.00 -13.29 0.07
CA GLY A 102 14.50 -12.83 1.37
C GLY A 102 13.66 -11.72 2.00
N GLY A 103 14.10 -11.26 3.16
CA GLY A 103 13.42 -10.21 3.91
C GLY A 103 12.21 -10.72 4.70
N SER A 104 11.14 -9.94 4.77
CA SER A 104 9.89 -10.37 5.43
C SER A 104 9.22 -11.46 4.60
N GLN A 105 8.90 -12.60 5.24
CA GLN A 105 8.32 -13.77 4.57
C GLN A 105 7.63 -14.68 5.58
N ILE A 106 6.82 -15.60 5.09
CA ILE A 106 6.20 -16.65 5.90
C ILE A 106 6.81 -18.04 5.62
N TRP A 107 7.95 -18.04 4.86
CA TRP A 107 8.69 -19.24 4.48
C TRP A 107 7.80 -20.26 3.76
N LEU A 108 7.25 -19.85 2.62
CA LEU A 108 6.55 -20.76 1.72
C LEU A 108 7.51 -21.79 1.15
N ASP A 109 7.14 -23.04 1.22
CA ASP A 109 7.83 -24.11 0.50
C ASP A 109 7.47 -24.08 -1.00
N THR A 110 8.39 -24.48 -1.87
CA THR A 110 8.11 -24.64 -3.31
C THR A 110 6.93 -25.60 -3.50
N ASN A 111 5.96 -25.17 -4.31
CA ASN A 111 4.67 -25.85 -4.56
C ASN A 111 3.71 -25.85 -3.37
N GLU A 112 4.01 -25.22 -2.25
CA GLU A 112 3.00 -24.97 -1.23
C GLU A 112 1.90 -24.07 -1.80
N GLU A 113 0.64 -24.36 -1.46
CA GLU A 113 -0.51 -23.60 -1.92
C GLU A 113 -1.23 -22.95 -0.75
N LEU A 114 -1.40 -21.63 -0.84
CA LEU A 114 -2.32 -20.87 0.03
C LEU A 114 -3.40 -20.23 -0.82
N THR A 115 -4.53 -19.93 -0.20
CA THR A 115 -5.61 -19.16 -0.84
C THR A 115 -5.22 -17.70 -1.03
N VAL A 116 -5.86 -17.02 -1.96
CA VAL A 116 -5.69 -15.55 -2.13
C VAL A 116 -5.95 -14.81 -0.83
N ASP A 117 -6.97 -15.22 -0.05
CA ASP A 117 -7.26 -14.66 1.28
C ASP A 117 -6.07 -14.79 2.23
N GLU A 118 -5.47 -15.98 2.33
CA GLU A 118 -4.29 -16.22 3.16
C GLU A 118 -3.06 -15.45 2.68
N MET A 119 -2.84 -15.38 1.36
CA MET A 119 -1.77 -14.58 0.75
C MET A 119 -1.93 -13.09 1.09
N LEU A 120 -3.15 -12.53 0.97
CA LEU A 120 -3.43 -11.14 1.32
C LEU A 120 -3.19 -10.86 2.80
N LYS A 121 -3.58 -11.78 3.70
CA LYS A 121 -3.26 -11.67 5.13
C LYS A 121 -1.75 -11.58 5.37
N ALA A 122 -0.98 -12.49 4.77
CA ALA A 122 0.48 -12.48 4.90
C ALA A 122 1.12 -11.19 4.36
N ILE A 123 0.67 -10.71 3.19
CA ILE A 123 1.18 -9.48 2.56
C ILE A 123 0.86 -8.25 3.43
N CYS A 124 -0.37 -8.12 3.90
CA CYS A 124 -0.82 -6.95 4.65
C CYS A 124 -0.28 -6.92 6.09
N VAL A 125 -0.25 -8.06 6.78
CA VAL A 125 0.06 -8.16 8.21
C VAL A 125 1.57 -8.22 8.44
N VAL A 126 2.27 -9.17 7.81
CA VAL A 126 3.72 -9.36 8.03
C VAL A 126 4.58 -8.92 6.85
N SER A 127 3.96 -8.39 5.78
CA SER A 127 4.71 -7.90 4.62
C SER A 127 5.43 -9.00 3.82
N ALA A 128 4.88 -10.21 3.76
CA ALA A 128 5.49 -11.39 3.17
C ALA A 128 5.90 -11.21 1.70
N ASN A 129 7.21 -11.27 1.40
CA ASN A 129 7.76 -11.12 0.05
C ASN A 129 7.47 -12.34 -0.82
N ASP A 130 7.58 -13.55 -0.27
CA ASP A 130 7.25 -14.81 -0.91
C ASP A 130 5.79 -14.82 -1.41
N CYS A 131 4.83 -14.48 -0.57
CA CYS A 131 3.43 -14.34 -0.96
C CYS A 131 3.24 -13.24 -2.02
N THR A 132 3.99 -12.13 -1.92
CA THR A 132 3.90 -11.01 -2.86
C THR A 132 4.33 -11.45 -4.27
N VAL A 133 5.45 -12.17 -4.38
CA VAL A 133 5.95 -12.69 -5.66
C VAL A 133 5.00 -13.77 -6.22
N ALA A 134 4.53 -14.71 -5.40
CA ALA A 134 3.58 -15.74 -5.84
C ALA A 134 2.30 -15.11 -6.43
N MET A 135 1.76 -14.08 -5.79
CA MET A 135 0.60 -13.34 -6.29
C MET A 135 0.92 -12.56 -7.57
N ALA A 136 2.10 -11.94 -7.66
CA ALA A 136 2.54 -11.23 -8.87
C ALA A 136 2.67 -12.18 -10.08
N GLU A 137 3.27 -13.35 -9.88
CA GLU A 137 3.39 -14.39 -10.90
C GLU A 137 2.01 -14.91 -11.33
N LYS A 138 1.08 -15.10 -10.39
CA LYS A 138 -0.29 -15.54 -10.69
C LYS A 138 -1.03 -14.54 -11.58
N ILE A 139 -0.93 -13.25 -11.31
CA ILE A 139 -1.68 -12.21 -12.01
C ILE A 139 -0.98 -11.82 -13.32
N GLY A 140 0.33 -11.63 -13.29
CA GLY A 140 1.12 -11.19 -14.44
C GLY A 140 1.60 -12.32 -15.36
N GLY A 141 1.53 -13.58 -14.90
CA GLY A 141 2.20 -14.72 -15.55
C GLY A 141 3.70 -14.76 -15.28
N SER A 142 4.30 -13.65 -14.85
CA SER A 142 5.66 -13.51 -14.32
C SER A 142 5.75 -12.26 -13.46
N GLU A 143 6.74 -12.18 -12.56
CA GLU A 143 6.99 -10.95 -11.79
C GLU A 143 7.32 -9.77 -12.73
N GLU A 144 8.10 -9.98 -13.79
CA GLU A 144 8.44 -8.93 -14.77
C GLU A 144 7.19 -8.32 -15.41
N ASN A 145 6.26 -9.15 -15.88
CA ASN A 145 5.00 -8.66 -16.46
C ASN A 145 4.15 -7.94 -15.42
N PHE A 146 4.12 -8.43 -14.19
CA PHE A 146 3.41 -7.77 -13.11
C PHE A 146 4.00 -6.39 -12.79
N VAL A 147 5.32 -6.24 -12.79
CA VAL A 147 6.00 -4.94 -12.63
C VAL A 147 5.64 -3.99 -13.78
N ASN A 148 5.52 -4.49 -15.01
CA ASN A 148 5.02 -3.68 -16.12
C ASN A 148 3.59 -3.20 -15.86
N MET A 149 2.69 -4.07 -15.35
CA MET A 149 1.34 -3.68 -14.94
C MET A 149 1.35 -2.63 -13.83
N MET A 150 2.26 -2.75 -12.82
CA MET A 150 2.43 -1.75 -11.76
C MET A 150 2.80 -0.38 -12.33
N ASN A 151 3.75 -0.33 -13.28
CA ASN A 151 4.18 0.93 -13.91
C ASN A 151 3.10 1.54 -14.82
N GLU A 152 2.36 0.72 -15.55
CA GLU A 152 1.19 1.19 -16.31
C GLU A 152 0.11 1.76 -15.38
N LYS A 153 -0.15 1.06 -14.28
CA LYS A 153 -1.11 1.54 -13.27
C LYS A 153 -0.65 2.86 -12.63
N ALA A 154 0.62 2.98 -12.28
CA ALA A 154 1.19 4.22 -11.75
C ALA A 154 0.98 5.38 -12.74
N LYS A 155 1.26 5.17 -14.03
CA LYS A 155 1.01 6.17 -15.08
C LYS A 155 -0.48 6.55 -15.16
N ASN A 156 -1.38 5.58 -15.10
CA ASN A 156 -2.81 5.83 -15.18
C ASN A 156 -3.36 6.58 -13.97
N LEU A 157 -2.72 6.43 -12.81
CA LEU A 157 -3.03 7.16 -11.57
C LEU A 157 -2.35 8.54 -11.48
N GLY A 158 -1.51 8.91 -12.46
CA GLY A 158 -0.75 10.16 -12.41
C GLY A 158 0.43 10.16 -11.45
N MET A 159 0.95 8.98 -11.06
CA MET A 159 2.10 8.83 -10.17
C MET A 159 3.41 9.15 -10.93
N ASN A 160 3.68 10.44 -11.12
CA ASN A 160 4.75 10.92 -12.00
C ASN A 160 6.17 10.79 -11.40
N ASP A 161 6.27 10.57 -10.10
CA ASP A 161 7.53 10.38 -9.38
C ASP A 161 7.88 8.90 -9.19
N THR A 162 7.04 7.99 -9.69
CA THR A 162 7.12 6.57 -9.38
C THR A 162 7.69 5.74 -10.54
N THR A 163 8.59 4.83 -10.19
CA THR A 163 9.05 3.75 -11.06
C THR A 163 9.24 2.49 -10.21
N PHE A 164 8.53 1.43 -10.55
CA PHE A 164 8.67 0.13 -9.91
C PHE A 164 9.66 -0.73 -10.70
N LYS A 165 10.54 -1.48 -9.99
CA LYS A 165 11.48 -2.47 -10.54
C LYS A 165 11.16 -3.88 -10.07
N ASN A 166 10.48 -4.01 -8.95
CA ASN A 166 10.00 -5.27 -8.39
C ASN A 166 8.67 -5.06 -7.68
N CYS A 167 7.98 -6.14 -7.34
CA CYS A 167 6.64 -6.09 -6.73
C CYS A 167 6.64 -5.98 -5.20
N HIS A 168 7.80 -6.12 -4.55
CA HIS A 168 7.90 -6.31 -3.09
C HIS A 168 8.63 -5.19 -2.35
N GLY A 169 9.51 -4.44 -3.02
CA GLY A 169 10.19 -3.26 -2.48
C GLY A 169 11.58 -3.53 -1.90
N ILE A 170 12.23 -4.64 -2.21
CA ILE A 170 13.67 -4.80 -1.97
C ILE A 170 14.41 -3.74 -2.80
N ASP A 171 15.48 -3.16 -2.22
CA ASP A 171 16.22 -2.08 -2.85
C ASP A 171 16.77 -2.46 -4.22
N GLU A 172 16.45 -1.64 -5.21
CA GLU A 172 16.93 -1.74 -6.57
C GLU A 172 17.12 -0.34 -7.14
N ASP A 173 18.12 -0.15 -8.01
CA ASP A 173 18.40 1.15 -8.59
C ASP A 173 17.27 1.60 -9.51
N GLY A 174 16.78 2.82 -9.28
CA GLY A 174 15.63 3.36 -9.99
C GLY A 174 14.27 2.88 -9.47
N HIS A 175 14.21 2.05 -8.40
CA HIS A 175 12.99 1.72 -7.70
C HIS A 175 12.64 2.84 -6.72
N VAL A 176 11.79 3.78 -7.15
CA VAL A 176 11.49 5.02 -6.42
C VAL A 176 10.00 5.38 -6.49
N THR A 177 9.57 6.18 -5.55
CA THR A 177 8.24 6.81 -5.49
C THR A 177 8.33 8.08 -4.66
N SER A 178 7.23 8.84 -4.54
CA SER A 178 7.11 9.99 -3.65
C SER A 178 5.99 9.78 -2.61
N ALA A 179 5.98 10.60 -1.56
CA ALA A 179 4.89 10.56 -0.58
C ALA A 179 3.55 10.92 -1.24
N TYR A 180 3.56 11.87 -2.19
CA TYR A 180 2.39 12.26 -2.97
C TYR A 180 1.84 11.07 -3.78
N ASP A 181 2.69 10.40 -4.54
CA ASP A 181 2.26 9.26 -5.38
C ASP A 181 1.73 8.09 -4.54
N ILE A 182 2.33 7.81 -3.37
CA ILE A 182 1.82 6.78 -2.46
C ILE A 182 0.42 7.16 -1.97
N ALA A 183 0.17 8.43 -1.66
CA ALA A 183 -1.14 8.88 -1.20
C ALA A 183 -2.22 8.74 -2.28
N LEU A 184 -1.88 8.86 -3.58
CA LEU A 184 -2.79 8.60 -4.69
C LEU A 184 -3.17 7.12 -4.85
N ASN A 185 -2.31 6.23 -4.35
CA ASN A 185 -2.45 4.78 -4.49
C ASN A 185 -2.97 4.17 -3.18
N TYR A 186 -4.25 4.37 -2.89
CA TYR A 186 -4.88 3.84 -1.69
C TYR A 186 -5.90 2.74 -2.01
N PRO A 187 -5.55 1.45 -1.82
CA PRO A 187 -6.50 0.36 -2.01
C PRO A 187 -7.49 0.27 -0.83
N GLU A 188 -8.76 0.03 -1.13
CA GLU A 188 -9.75 -0.30 -0.11
C GLU A 188 -9.56 -1.74 0.39
N ILE A 189 -8.77 -1.90 1.44
CA ILE A 189 -8.38 -3.21 1.97
C ILE A 189 -8.38 -3.25 3.51
N THR A 190 -9.20 -2.44 4.13
CA THR A 190 -9.24 -2.30 5.59
C THR A 190 -9.50 -3.62 6.32
N ASN A 191 -10.21 -4.57 5.70
CA ASN A 191 -10.46 -5.90 6.26
C ASN A 191 -9.18 -6.67 6.59
N TYR A 192 -8.08 -6.41 5.89
CA TYR A 192 -6.77 -7.04 6.12
C TYR A 192 -5.81 -6.13 6.87
N THR A 193 -5.79 -4.84 6.55
CA THR A 193 -4.82 -3.90 7.12
C THR A 193 -5.10 -3.55 8.57
N THR A 194 -6.33 -3.76 9.05
CA THR A 194 -6.72 -3.62 10.46
C THR A 194 -6.47 -4.87 11.31
N ILE A 195 -6.10 -5.99 10.72
CA ILE A 195 -5.76 -7.21 11.47
C ILE A 195 -4.50 -6.93 12.30
N TYR A 196 -4.61 -7.03 13.63
CA TYR A 196 -3.46 -6.91 14.52
C TYR A 196 -2.66 -8.21 14.60
N MET A 197 -3.35 -9.32 14.79
CA MET A 197 -2.78 -10.67 14.84
C MET A 197 -3.72 -11.66 14.16
N ASP A 198 -3.16 -12.63 13.45
CA ASP A 198 -3.89 -13.75 12.87
C ASP A 198 -2.95 -14.96 12.78
N THR A 199 -3.45 -16.08 12.30
CA THR A 199 -2.67 -17.29 12.06
C THR A 199 -2.95 -17.86 10.68
N LEU A 200 -1.97 -18.60 10.14
CA LEU A 200 -2.10 -19.38 8.90
C LEU A 200 -1.76 -20.85 9.18
N ARG A 201 -1.97 -21.72 8.20
CA ARG A 201 -1.61 -23.15 8.28
C ARG A 201 -2.22 -23.85 9.50
N GLY A 202 -3.50 -23.54 9.79
CA GLY A 202 -4.19 -24.17 10.93
C GLY A 202 -3.67 -23.75 12.32
N GLY A 203 -2.98 -22.62 12.41
CA GLY A 203 -2.41 -22.07 13.64
C GLY A 203 -0.90 -22.24 13.79
N GLU A 204 -0.23 -22.88 12.85
CA GLU A 204 1.22 -23.11 12.90
C GLU A 204 2.05 -21.85 12.61
N SER A 205 1.48 -20.87 11.88
CA SER A 205 2.17 -19.61 11.53
C SER A 205 1.44 -18.45 12.16
N GLU A 206 2.09 -17.76 13.11
CA GLU A 206 1.57 -16.54 13.72
C GLU A 206 1.91 -15.33 12.87
N LEU A 207 0.93 -14.46 12.63
CA LEU A 207 1.08 -13.17 11.97
C LEU A 207 0.86 -12.04 12.96
N VAL A 208 1.81 -11.11 13.06
CA VAL A 208 1.70 -9.89 13.87
C VAL A 208 1.93 -8.67 13.01
N ASN A 209 0.98 -7.74 13.01
CA ASN A 209 1.02 -6.58 12.13
C ASN A 209 2.23 -5.69 12.40
N THR A 210 2.99 -5.44 11.34
CA THR A 210 4.15 -4.53 11.37
C THR A 210 3.76 -3.07 11.59
N ASN A 211 2.51 -2.71 11.30
CA ASN A 211 1.97 -1.37 11.54
C ASN A 211 1.45 -1.25 12.98
N LYS A 212 2.27 -0.72 13.87
CA LYS A 212 1.92 -0.54 15.29
C LYS A 212 0.75 0.41 15.53
N LEU A 213 0.35 1.26 14.56
CA LEU A 213 -0.82 2.12 14.71
C LEU A 213 -2.10 1.30 14.82
N VAL A 214 -2.20 0.17 14.13
CA VAL A 214 -3.37 -0.71 14.18
C VAL A 214 -3.74 -1.10 15.62
N ARG A 215 -2.75 -1.31 16.47
CA ARG A 215 -2.97 -1.61 17.89
C ARG A 215 -3.08 -0.35 18.77
N ASN A 216 -2.30 0.69 18.46
CA ASN A 216 -1.95 1.74 19.42
C ASN A 216 -2.51 3.11 19.04
N TYR A 217 -3.31 3.23 17.99
CA TYR A 217 -3.90 4.49 17.53
C TYR A 217 -5.38 4.29 17.21
N ALA A 218 -6.25 4.96 17.96
CA ALA A 218 -7.71 4.84 17.78
C ALA A 218 -8.12 5.31 16.38
N GLY A 219 -8.90 4.49 15.68
CA GLY A 219 -9.37 4.78 14.33
C GLY A 219 -8.37 4.41 13.22
N ALA A 220 -7.18 3.86 13.52
CA ALA A 220 -6.25 3.40 12.48
C ALA A 220 -6.88 2.31 11.60
N THR A 221 -6.84 2.51 10.28
CA THR A 221 -7.37 1.58 9.27
C THR A 221 -6.28 0.92 8.42
N GLY A 222 -5.02 1.31 8.58
CA GLY A 222 -3.89 0.71 7.89
C GLY A 222 -2.73 1.69 7.73
N LEU A 223 -1.96 1.63 6.68
CA LEU A 223 -2.02 0.73 5.54
C LEU A 223 -0.77 -0.17 5.50
N LYS A 224 0.44 0.40 5.25
CA LYS A 224 1.64 -0.38 4.99
C LYS A 224 2.92 0.26 5.54
N THR A 225 3.74 -0.55 6.20
CA THR A 225 5.11 -0.19 6.59
C THR A 225 6.11 -0.64 5.53
N GLY A 226 7.26 0.04 5.47
CA GLY A 226 8.41 -0.38 4.68
C GLY A 226 9.71 0.06 5.34
N SER A 227 10.75 -0.76 5.25
CA SER A 227 12.09 -0.38 5.68
C SER A 227 13.15 -1.24 5.01
N THR A 228 14.25 -0.59 4.63
CA THR A 228 15.53 -1.21 4.24
C THR A 228 16.64 -0.33 4.79
N SER A 229 17.88 -0.77 4.68
CA SER A 229 19.04 0.04 5.08
C SER A 229 19.18 1.34 4.28
N LEU A 230 18.73 1.37 3.02
CA LEU A 230 18.81 2.53 2.14
C LEU A 230 17.54 3.40 2.18
N ALA A 231 16.36 2.79 2.26
CA ALA A 231 15.08 3.50 2.34
C ALA A 231 14.84 4.11 3.73
N LEU A 232 15.53 3.63 4.77
CA LEU A 232 15.21 3.89 6.17
C LEU A 232 13.76 3.44 6.48
N PHE A 233 12.96 4.23 7.19
CA PHE A 233 11.65 3.80 7.67
C PHE A 233 10.52 4.59 7.02
N ASN A 234 9.68 3.90 6.25
CA ASN A 234 8.54 4.44 5.53
C ASN A 234 7.22 3.90 6.11
N LEU A 235 6.15 4.67 5.96
CA LEU A 235 4.81 4.29 6.37
C LEU A 235 3.78 5.01 5.49
N SER A 236 2.87 4.25 4.90
CA SER A 236 1.56 4.74 4.48
C SER A 236 0.60 4.40 5.61
N ALA A 237 0.03 5.41 6.26
CA ALA A 237 -0.91 5.29 7.37
C ALA A 237 -2.28 5.80 6.97
N SER A 238 -3.33 5.22 7.53
CA SER A 238 -4.68 5.74 7.39
C SER A 238 -5.44 5.62 8.71
N ALA A 239 -6.36 6.54 8.92
CA ALA A 239 -7.24 6.53 10.07
C ALA A 239 -8.58 7.18 9.75
N THR A 240 -9.66 6.69 10.37
CA THR A 240 -10.98 7.29 10.30
C THR A 240 -11.45 7.61 11.72
N LYS A 241 -11.77 8.89 11.97
CA LYS A 241 -12.30 9.38 13.25
C LYS A 241 -13.47 10.33 12.99
N GLU A 242 -14.59 10.10 13.63
CA GLU A 242 -15.78 10.99 13.58
C GLU A 242 -16.23 11.35 12.15
N GLY A 243 -16.07 10.40 11.22
CA GLY A 243 -16.43 10.58 9.81
C GLY A 243 -15.36 11.24 8.94
N LEU A 244 -14.23 11.66 9.50
CA LEU A 244 -13.06 12.16 8.77
C LEU A 244 -12.09 11.02 8.51
N SER A 245 -11.79 10.78 7.25
CA SER A 245 -10.82 9.74 6.82
C SER A 245 -9.55 10.40 6.27
N LEU A 246 -8.42 10.07 6.88
CA LEU A 246 -7.12 10.65 6.57
C LEU A 246 -6.13 9.59 6.06
N ILE A 247 -5.31 9.99 5.10
CA ILE A 247 -4.14 9.23 4.65
C ILE A 247 -2.89 10.07 4.91
N GLY A 248 -1.99 9.53 5.72
CA GLY A 248 -0.70 10.13 6.03
C GLY A 248 0.45 9.26 5.52
N VAL A 249 1.35 9.83 4.71
CA VAL A 249 2.52 9.12 4.24
C VAL A 249 3.76 9.74 4.83
N ILE A 250 4.64 8.91 5.39
CA ILE A 250 5.96 9.27 5.93
C ILE A 250 7.01 8.49 5.16
N MET A 251 8.02 9.18 4.66
CA MET A 251 9.15 8.54 3.99
C MET A 251 10.49 8.97 4.60
N LYS A 252 11.42 8.02 4.68
CA LYS A 252 12.80 8.25 5.11
C LYS A 252 12.89 8.80 6.55
N ALA A 253 12.09 8.28 7.47
CA ALA A 253 12.28 8.56 8.89
C ALA A 253 13.54 7.81 9.41
N PRO A 254 14.33 8.39 10.33
CA PRO A 254 15.60 7.79 10.75
C PRO A 254 15.43 6.51 11.57
N THR A 255 14.32 6.35 12.25
CA THR A 255 14.02 5.16 13.06
C THR A 255 12.57 4.72 12.95
N SER A 256 12.31 3.45 13.29
CA SER A 256 10.93 2.96 13.40
C SER A 256 10.10 3.74 14.43
N LYS A 257 10.71 4.26 15.49
CA LYS A 257 10.03 5.07 16.51
C LYS A 257 9.59 6.40 15.90
N GLU A 258 10.50 7.09 15.21
CA GLU A 258 10.20 8.39 14.59
C GLU A 258 9.16 8.27 13.47
N ARG A 259 9.19 7.22 12.65
CA ARG A 259 8.16 6.93 11.66
C ARG A 259 6.75 6.94 12.27
N PHE A 260 6.55 6.25 13.39
CA PHE A 260 5.25 6.22 14.07
C PHE A 260 4.93 7.50 14.82
N SER A 261 5.95 8.20 15.36
CA SER A 261 5.79 9.52 15.97
C SER A 261 5.29 10.55 14.94
N CYS A 262 5.96 10.62 13.80
CA CYS A 262 5.54 11.50 12.69
C CYS A 262 4.12 11.19 12.19
N ALA A 263 3.79 9.91 12.03
CA ALA A 263 2.46 9.51 11.56
C ALA A 263 1.35 9.93 12.56
N ARG A 264 1.59 9.81 13.88
CA ARG A 264 0.65 10.30 14.90
C ARG A 264 0.44 11.80 14.79
N LYS A 265 1.55 12.59 14.72
CA LYS A 265 1.47 14.04 14.56
C LYS A 265 0.69 14.47 13.31
N LEU A 266 0.76 13.69 12.22
CA LEU A 266 -0.02 13.96 11.03
C LEU A 266 -1.51 13.66 11.21
N LEU A 267 -1.84 12.58 11.94
CA LEU A 267 -3.22 12.08 12.07
C LEU A 267 -3.99 12.72 13.24
N ASP A 268 -3.32 13.40 14.16
CA ASP A 268 -3.90 14.15 15.30
C ASP A 268 -4.26 15.58 14.89
#